data_7de5973c2fedec5de56272bf3dbce4a9
#
_entry.id   7de5973c2fedec5de56272bf3dbce4a9
#
_cell.length_a   1.000
_cell.length_b   1.000
_cell.length_c   1.000
_cell.angle_alpha   90.00
_cell.angle_beta   90.00
_cell.angle_gamma   90.00
#
_symmetry.space_group_name_H-M   'P 1'
#
loop_
_entity.id
_entity.type
_entity.pdbx_description
1 polymer ?
#
loop_
_entity_poly.entity_id
_entity_poly.type
_entity_poly.pdbx_seq_one_letter_code
_entity_poly.pdbx_strand_id
1 'polypeptide(L)'
;DVYPEFQDFIKGSVLMAHNARFDISFVKAEAERAGLTPPSNGVIDSLKLFRKWYPKSSSHSVETVARNAKVETDTLHRALADSLYVFLIFDKTLQERNSDAKLRDIYNDCGGPMKF
;
A
#
# COMPACT_ATOMS: atom_id res chain seq x y z
N ASP A 1 -14.39 -20.66 0.97
CA ASP A 1 -13.36 -19.89 0.28
C ASP A 1 -13.41 -18.42 0.71
N VAL A 2 -12.28 -17.88 1.09
CA VAL A 2 -12.21 -16.51 1.61
C VAL A 2 -12.20 -15.44 0.52
N TYR A 3 -11.95 -15.80 -0.74
CA TYR A 3 -11.81 -14.80 -1.79
C TYR A 3 -13.08 -13.96 -2.01
N PRO A 4 -14.30 -14.55 -2.08
CA PRO A 4 -15.51 -13.74 -2.22
C PRO A 4 -15.72 -12.76 -1.07
N GLU A 5 -15.43 -13.17 0.17
CA GLU A 5 -15.51 -12.29 1.33
C GLU A 5 -14.52 -11.14 1.24
N PHE A 6 -13.29 -11.44 0.81
CA PHE A 6 -12.26 -10.42 0.58
C PHE A 6 -12.72 -9.42 -0.49
N GLN A 7 -13.24 -9.91 -1.60
CA GLN A 7 -13.70 -9.07 -2.69
C GLN A 7 -14.82 -8.12 -2.25
N ASP A 8 -15.76 -8.62 -1.46
CA ASP A 8 -16.84 -7.79 -0.91
C ASP A 8 -16.30 -6.74 0.06
N PHE A 9 -15.33 -7.13 0.89
CA PHE A 9 -14.73 -6.23 1.88
C PHE A 9 -14.04 -5.03 1.24
N ILE A 10 -13.30 -5.25 0.14
CA ILE A 10 -12.54 -4.18 -0.50
C ILE A 10 -13.35 -3.36 -1.51
N LYS A 11 -14.59 -3.73 -1.75
CA LYS A 11 -15.44 -3.08 -2.77
C LYS A 11 -15.54 -1.58 -2.53
N GLY A 12 -15.26 -0.79 -3.57
CA GLY A 12 -15.29 0.66 -3.49
C GLY A 12 -14.08 1.31 -2.84
N SER A 13 -13.08 0.52 -2.47
CA SER A 13 -11.87 1.04 -1.81
C SER A 13 -10.71 1.18 -2.80
N VAL A 14 -9.79 2.08 -2.49
CA VAL A 14 -8.46 2.10 -3.11
C VAL A 14 -7.54 1.31 -2.20
N LEU A 15 -6.78 0.40 -2.77
CA LEU A 15 -5.91 -0.48 -2.02
C LEU A 15 -4.48 0.08 -1.99
N MET A 16 -3.73 -0.28 -0.97
CA MET A 16 -2.33 0.09 -0.88
C MET A 16 -1.53 -1.11 -0.41
N ALA A 17 -0.39 -1.35 -1.06
CA ALA A 17 0.52 -2.42 -0.67
C ALA A 17 1.96 -1.99 -0.94
N HIS A 18 2.87 -2.45 -0.11
CA HIS A 18 4.29 -2.16 -0.26
C HIS A 18 4.90 -3.17 -1.23
N ASN A 19 5.35 -2.68 -2.39
CA ASN A 19 5.75 -3.52 -3.51
C ASN A 19 4.55 -4.31 -4.06
N ALA A 20 3.54 -3.57 -4.48
CA ALA A 20 2.20 -4.08 -4.79
C ALA A 20 2.16 -5.14 -5.88
N ARG A 21 3.19 -5.24 -6.73
CA ARG A 21 3.25 -6.25 -7.79
C ARG A 21 3.04 -7.66 -7.25
N PHE A 22 3.64 -7.98 -6.09
CA PHE A 22 3.51 -9.31 -5.49
C PHE A 22 2.08 -9.56 -5.00
N ASP A 23 1.49 -8.57 -4.33
CA ASP A 23 0.13 -8.69 -3.82
C ASP A 23 -0.88 -8.80 -4.95
N ILE A 24 -0.70 -8.04 -6.02
CA ILE A 24 -1.55 -8.10 -7.21
C ILE A 24 -1.48 -9.50 -7.83
N SER A 25 -0.27 -10.04 -8.00
CA SER A 25 -0.09 -11.38 -8.58
C SER A 25 -0.76 -12.45 -7.71
N PHE A 26 -0.63 -12.34 -6.39
CA PHE A 26 -1.24 -13.28 -5.46
C PHE A 26 -2.77 -13.23 -5.55
N VAL A 27 -3.34 -12.03 -5.54
CA VAL A 27 -4.80 -11.85 -5.59
C VAL A 27 -5.36 -12.35 -6.93
N LYS A 28 -4.65 -12.07 -8.03
CA LYS A 28 -5.07 -12.58 -9.36
C LYS A 28 -5.10 -14.12 -9.37
N ALA A 29 -4.08 -14.75 -8.80
CA ALA A 29 -4.01 -16.21 -8.73
C ALA A 29 -5.17 -16.77 -7.88
N GLU A 30 -5.47 -16.13 -6.77
CA GLU A 30 -6.58 -16.55 -5.91
C GLU A 30 -7.94 -16.38 -6.58
N ALA A 31 -8.12 -15.29 -7.34
CA ALA A 31 -9.34 -15.08 -8.11
C ALA A 31 -9.53 -16.18 -9.16
N GLU A 32 -8.47 -16.50 -9.89
CA GLU A 32 -8.49 -17.56 -10.89
C GLU A 32 -8.81 -18.91 -10.27
N ARG A 33 -8.19 -19.22 -9.13
CA ARG A 33 -8.44 -20.46 -8.40
C ARG A 33 -9.90 -20.57 -7.94
N ALA A 34 -10.51 -19.46 -7.56
CA ALA A 34 -11.90 -19.42 -7.13
C ALA A 34 -12.89 -19.35 -8.31
N GLY A 35 -12.40 -19.25 -9.54
CA GLY A 35 -13.25 -19.13 -10.73
C GLY A 35 -13.94 -17.78 -10.83
N LEU A 36 -13.36 -16.73 -10.22
CA LEU A 36 -13.94 -15.40 -10.18
C LEU A 36 -13.01 -14.39 -10.87
N THR A 37 -13.54 -13.21 -11.18
CA THR A 37 -12.74 -12.15 -11.78
C THR A 37 -11.88 -11.45 -10.73
N PRO A 38 -10.70 -10.93 -11.11
CA PRO A 38 -9.91 -10.10 -10.19
C PRO A 38 -10.66 -8.82 -9.82
N PRO A 39 -10.30 -8.19 -8.68
CA PRO A 39 -10.89 -6.91 -8.32
C PRO A 39 -10.62 -5.81 -9.35
N SER A 40 -11.52 -4.84 -9.44
CA SER A 40 -11.35 -3.68 -10.32
C SER A 40 -10.73 -2.48 -9.61
N ASN A 41 -10.35 -2.66 -8.35
CA ASN A 41 -9.81 -1.58 -7.51
C ASN A 41 -8.50 -1.02 -8.06
N GLY A 42 -8.29 0.28 -7.87
CA GLY A 42 -6.98 0.88 -8.04
C GLY A 42 -6.07 0.50 -6.88
N VAL A 43 -4.79 0.32 -7.16
CA VAL A 43 -3.80 -0.06 -6.14
C VAL A 43 -2.67 0.96 -6.13
N ILE A 44 -2.36 1.48 -4.95
CA ILE A 44 -1.22 2.36 -4.72
C ILE A 44 -0.05 1.49 -4.26
N ASP A 45 1.07 1.60 -4.95
CA ASP A 45 2.30 0.95 -4.50
C ASP A 45 3.02 1.89 -3.52
N SER A 46 2.97 1.56 -2.24
CA SER A 46 3.60 2.39 -1.22
C SER A 46 5.12 2.42 -1.34
N LEU A 47 5.74 1.41 -1.94
CA LEU A 47 7.18 1.43 -2.19
C LEU A 47 7.53 2.56 -3.17
N LYS A 48 6.79 2.67 -4.28
CA LYS A 48 6.98 3.75 -5.25
C LYS A 48 6.69 5.12 -4.63
N LEU A 49 5.60 5.20 -3.84
CA LEU A 49 5.22 6.42 -3.17
C LEU A 49 6.31 6.88 -2.20
N PHE A 50 6.83 5.97 -1.38
CA PHE A 50 7.85 6.31 -0.40
C PHE A 50 9.20 6.64 -1.03
N ARG A 51 9.50 6.05 -2.19
CA ARG A 51 10.68 6.46 -2.97
C ARG A 51 10.57 7.92 -3.42
N LYS A 52 9.39 8.36 -3.74
CA LYS A 52 9.13 9.75 -4.10
C LYS A 52 9.19 10.68 -2.89
N TRP A 53 8.58 10.25 -1.78
CA TRP A 53 8.48 11.08 -0.57
C TRP A 53 9.77 11.12 0.25
N TYR A 54 10.56 10.04 0.22
CA TYR A 54 11.81 9.92 0.99
C TYR A 54 12.97 9.53 0.07
N PRO A 55 13.31 10.37 -0.92
CA PRO A 55 14.31 9.98 -1.94
C PRO A 55 15.71 9.78 -1.37
N LYS A 56 16.00 10.33 -0.19
CA LYS A 56 17.32 10.23 0.44
C LYS A 56 17.42 9.07 1.43
N SER A 57 16.36 8.30 1.59
CA SER A 57 16.40 7.14 2.48
C SER A 57 17.37 6.10 1.95
N SER A 58 18.15 5.49 2.84
CA SER A 58 19.13 4.44 2.47
C SER A 58 18.46 3.21 1.89
N SER A 59 17.23 2.95 2.28
CA SER A 59 16.40 1.89 1.70
C SER A 59 14.95 2.34 1.83
N HIS A 60 14.05 1.67 1.11
CA HIS A 60 12.61 1.99 1.18
C HIS A 60 11.80 0.82 1.74
N SER A 61 12.46 -0.06 2.53
CA SER A 61 11.73 -1.01 3.34
C SER A 61 10.83 -0.26 4.32
N VAL A 62 9.74 -0.88 4.74
CA VAL A 62 8.80 -0.26 5.69
C VAL A 62 9.53 0.19 6.95
N GLU A 63 10.41 -0.66 7.46
CA GLU A 63 11.17 -0.38 8.69
C GLU A 63 12.06 0.87 8.55
N THR A 64 12.81 0.97 7.45
CA THR A 64 13.71 2.12 7.24
C THR A 64 12.93 3.41 7.04
N VAL A 65 11.86 3.37 6.25
CA VAL A 65 11.05 4.58 6.02
C VAL A 65 10.32 4.98 7.31
N ALA A 66 9.88 4.00 8.11
CA ALA A 66 9.28 4.30 9.42
C ALA A 66 10.22 5.10 10.31
N ARG A 67 11.50 4.72 10.35
CA ARG A 67 12.50 5.47 11.12
C ARG A 67 12.66 6.89 10.59
N ASN A 68 12.75 7.05 9.27
CA ASN A 68 12.88 8.38 8.65
C ASN A 68 11.64 9.25 8.90
N ALA A 69 10.46 8.65 8.95
CA ALA A 69 9.21 9.35 9.22
C ALA A 69 8.96 9.52 10.73
N LYS A 70 9.85 8.99 11.58
CA LYS A 70 9.74 9.03 13.04
C LYS A 70 8.49 8.32 13.54
N VAL A 71 8.19 7.18 12.93
CA VAL A 71 7.14 6.27 13.36
C VAL A 71 7.79 5.14 14.14
N GLU A 72 7.31 4.89 15.37
CA GLU A 72 7.83 3.81 16.19
C GLU A 72 7.45 2.46 15.59
N THR A 73 8.39 1.52 15.61
CA THR A 73 8.17 0.18 15.08
C THR A 73 8.35 -0.86 16.19
N ASP A 74 7.54 -1.91 16.11
CA ASP A 74 7.63 -3.06 16.97
C ASP A 74 8.01 -4.28 16.12
N THR A 75 9.03 -5.03 16.53
CA THR A 75 9.55 -6.16 15.78
C THR A 75 8.79 -7.47 16.03
N LEU A 76 7.86 -7.51 16.98
CA LEU A 76 7.24 -8.75 17.44
C LEU A 76 6.10 -9.28 16.57
N HIS A 77 5.51 -8.45 15.67
CA HIS A 77 4.36 -8.84 14.84
C HIS A 77 4.53 -8.36 13.41
N ARG A 78 5.55 -8.85 12.72
CA ARG A 78 5.99 -8.28 11.45
C ARG A 78 4.93 -8.21 10.34
N ALA A 79 4.20 -9.29 10.10
CA ALA A 79 3.30 -9.30 8.95
C ALA A 79 2.10 -8.36 9.12
N LEU A 80 1.50 -8.34 10.30
CA LEU A 80 0.41 -7.41 10.62
C LEU A 80 0.94 -6.00 10.85
N ALA A 81 2.11 -5.90 11.49
CA ALA A 81 2.74 -4.63 11.80
C ALA A 81 3.15 -3.86 10.55
N ASP A 82 3.66 -4.55 9.52
CA ASP A 82 4.10 -3.88 8.29
C ASP A 82 2.94 -3.14 7.61
N SER A 83 1.77 -3.75 7.53
CA SER A 83 0.59 -3.09 6.96
C SER A 83 0.18 -1.87 7.78
N LEU A 84 0.21 -1.99 9.10
CA LEU A 84 -0.09 -0.87 9.98
C LEU A 84 0.94 0.25 9.83
N TYR A 85 2.22 -0.10 9.75
CA TYR A 85 3.29 0.90 9.59
C TYR A 85 3.20 1.63 8.26
N VAL A 86 2.85 0.93 7.18
CA VAL A 86 2.60 1.59 5.89
C VAL A 86 1.52 2.66 6.05
N PHE A 87 0.42 2.32 6.72
CA PHE A 87 -0.66 3.28 6.97
C PHE A 87 -0.18 4.45 7.82
N LEU A 88 0.54 4.19 8.91
CA LEU A 88 1.01 5.23 9.82
C LEU A 88 2.00 6.17 9.13
N ILE A 89 2.92 5.63 8.32
CA ILE A 89 3.85 6.44 7.54
C ILE A 89 3.07 7.32 6.55
N PHE A 90 2.14 6.72 5.84
CA PHE A 90 1.33 7.39 4.84
C PHE A 90 0.55 8.55 5.48
N ASP A 91 -0.19 8.25 6.54
CA ASP A 91 -1.03 9.24 7.23
C ASP A 91 -0.20 10.39 7.80
N LYS A 92 0.88 10.07 8.50
CA LYS A 92 1.74 11.08 9.10
C LYS A 92 2.39 11.97 8.05
N THR A 93 2.95 11.37 7.00
CA THR A 93 3.62 12.11 5.94
C THR A 93 2.64 13.01 5.19
N LEU A 94 1.46 12.50 4.92
CA LEU A 94 0.43 13.26 4.23
C LEU A 94 0.01 14.48 5.05
N GLN A 95 -0.20 14.31 6.35
CA GLN A 95 -0.56 15.42 7.23
C GLN A 95 0.55 16.47 7.34
N GLU A 96 1.81 16.05 7.39
CA GLU A 96 2.94 16.97 7.49
C GLU A 96 3.24 17.71 6.20
N ARG A 97 3.03 17.06 5.04
CA ARG A 97 3.40 17.64 3.75
C ARG A 97 2.24 18.34 3.05
N ASN A 98 1.07 17.72 3.04
CA ASN A 98 -0.06 18.25 2.29
C ASN A 98 -1.35 17.61 2.75
N SER A 99 -1.96 18.18 3.79
CA SER A 99 -3.22 17.68 4.34
C SER A 99 -4.40 17.82 3.37
N ASP A 100 -4.25 18.64 2.31
CA ASP A 100 -5.28 18.83 1.30
C ASP A 100 -5.06 17.98 0.05
N ALA A 101 -4.10 17.05 0.09
CA ALA A 101 -3.79 16.20 -1.04
C ALA A 101 -5.01 15.38 -1.46
N LYS A 102 -5.22 15.29 -2.77
CA LYS A 102 -6.27 14.48 -3.36
C LYS A 102 -5.70 13.17 -3.87
N LEU A 103 -6.58 12.20 -4.09
CA LEU A 103 -6.17 10.89 -4.58
C LEU A 103 -5.33 10.99 -5.86
N ARG A 104 -5.67 11.88 -6.77
CA ARG A 104 -4.90 12.08 -8.00
C ARG A 104 -3.45 12.51 -7.73
N ASP A 105 -3.23 13.31 -6.68
CA ASP A 105 -1.90 13.76 -6.30
C ASP A 105 -1.05 12.59 -5.81
N ILE A 106 -1.65 11.70 -5.03
CA ILE A 106 -1.01 10.50 -4.55
C ILE A 106 -0.71 9.55 -5.71
N TYR A 107 -1.64 9.37 -6.63
CA TYR A 107 -1.41 8.57 -7.83
C TYR A 107 -0.25 9.13 -8.66
N ASN A 108 -0.17 10.44 -8.83
CA ASN A 108 0.94 11.06 -9.54
C ASN A 108 2.27 10.78 -8.86
N ASP A 109 2.32 10.84 -7.53
CA ASP A 109 3.54 10.60 -6.76
C ASP A 109 4.01 9.15 -6.85
N CYS A 110 3.11 8.19 -6.99
CA CYS A 110 3.49 6.78 -7.09
C CYS A 110 3.54 6.24 -8.53
N GLY A 111 3.45 7.13 -9.53
CA GLY A 111 3.52 6.72 -10.93
C GLY A 111 2.20 6.24 -11.52
N GLY A 112 1.09 6.57 -10.87
CA GLY A 112 -0.24 6.19 -11.29
C GLY A 112 -0.76 4.94 -10.56
N PRO A 113 -2.07 4.68 -10.61
CA PRO A 113 -2.63 3.48 -9.98
C PRO A 113 -2.23 2.22 -10.75
N MET A 114 -1.93 1.17 -10.01
CA MET A 114 -1.80 -0.17 -10.58
C MET A 114 -3.16 -0.84 -10.61
N LYS A 115 -3.31 -1.84 -11.46
CA LYS A 115 -4.55 -2.62 -11.60
C LYS A 115 -4.24 -4.11 -11.53
N PHE A 116 -5.23 -4.86 -11.08
CA PHE A 116 -5.13 -6.33 -11.06
C PHE A 116 -5.15 -6.93 -12.45
#